data_f365bdb3c22885fc41c1c7daa9aefad4
#
_entry.id   f365bdb3c22885fc41c1c7daa9aefad4
#
_cell.length_a   1.000
_cell.length_b   1.000
_cell.length_c   1.000
_cell.angle_alpha   90.00
_cell.angle_beta   90.00
_cell.angle_gamma   90.00
#
_symmetry.space_group_name_H-M   'P 1'
#
loop_
_entity.id
_entity.type
_entity.pdbx_description
1 polymer ?
#
loop_
_entity_poly.entity_id
_entity_poly.type
_entity_poly.pdbx_seq_one_letter_code
_entity_poly.pdbx_strand_id
1 'polypeptide(L)'
;MININAITKEYIMGDNKLLALNEVDVSIKEGEFVSIMGSSGSGKSTLMNIIGCLDVPTSGDYFFRNKNISNYNSNMLAELRNKDIGFIFQNFNLLPRLNALENVTLPLLYSGKNVKERTKLSMKSLESVGLKDRTLHKPNQLSGGQQQRVSIARAIAGNPKLILADEPTGALDSNTSLEIMKILNDLNSNGITIILVTHEKDIAQCGSRIIKMKDGKIIEDKKNVSN
;
A
#
# COMPACT_ATOMS: atom_id res chain seq x y z
N MET A 1 -11.27 2.69 10.38
CA MET A 1 -9.85 2.39 10.15
C MET A 1 -9.04 3.67 9.97
N ILE A 2 -9.30 4.42 8.92
CA ILE A 2 -8.68 5.69 8.58
C ILE A 2 -9.73 6.78 8.60
N ASN A 3 -9.41 7.94 9.17
CA ASN A 3 -10.21 9.14 9.07
C ASN A 3 -9.28 10.33 8.85
N ILE A 4 -9.48 11.03 7.75
CA ILE A 4 -8.69 12.18 7.31
C ILE A 4 -9.65 13.36 7.23
N ASN A 5 -9.31 14.46 7.91
CA ASN A 5 -10.13 15.66 7.99
C ASN A 5 -9.33 16.87 7.52
N ALA A 6 -9.79 17.52 6.46
CA ALA A 6 -9.24 18.73 5.86
C ALA A 6 -7.70 18.67 5.63
N ILE A 7 -7.19 17.50 5.19
CA ILE A 7 -5.74 17.33 4.95
C ILE A 7 -5.30 18.17 3.78
N THR A 8 -4.33 19.03 4.06
CA THR A 8 -3.64 19.85 3.05
C THR A 8 -2.17 19.47 3.01
N LYS A 9 -1.62 19.34 1.81
CA LYS A 9 -0.17 19.14 1.61
C LYS A 9 0.37 20.13 0.60
N GLU A 10 1.32 20.94 1.07
CA GLU A 10 2.04 21.92 0.28
C GLU A 10 3.52 21.52 0.21
N TYR A 11 4.09 21.50 -0.98
CA TYR A 11 5.54 21.36 -1.21
C TYR A 11 6.12 22.70 -1.63
N ILE A 12 7.25 23.06 -1.02
CA ILE A 12 7.99 24.26 -1.33
C ILE A 12 9.14 23.88 -2.28
N MET A 13 9.15 24.44 -3.48
CA MET A 13 10.17 24.21 -4.50
C MET A 13 10.80 25.55 -4.89
N GLY A 14 11.85 25.97 -4.19
CA GLY A 14 12.41 27.32 -4.31
C GLY A 14 11.36 28.36 -3.90
N ASP A 15 11.06 29.31 -4.79
CA ASP A 15 10.05 30.36 -4.56
C ASP A 15 8.63 29.92 -4.90
N ASN A 16 8.44 28.71 -5.48
CA ASN A 16 7.15 28.21 -5.88
C ASN A 16 6.56 27.28 -4.80
N LYS A 17 5.25 27.35 -4.63
CA LYS A 17 4.47 26.47 -3.78
C LYS A 17 3.59 25.56 -4.64
N LEU A 18 3.68 24.25 -4.44
CA LEU A 18 2.81 23.25 -5.06
C LEU A 18 1.83 22.73 -4.03
N LEU A 19 0.55 23.03 -4.21
CA LEU A 19 -0.52 22.49 -3.40
C LEU A 19 -0.91 21.11 -3.95
N ALA A 20 -0.36 20.06 -3.36
CA ALA A 20 -0.56 18.67 -3.82
C ALA A 20 -1.84 18.05 -3.27
N LEU A 21 -2.30 18.46 -2.08
CA LEU A 21 -3.61 18.13 -1.51
C LEU A 21 -4.23 19.41 -0.95
N ASN A 22 -5.52 19.58 -1.17
CA ASN A 22 -6.27 20.76 -0.80
C ASN A 22 -7.54 20.37 -0.04
N GLU A 23 -7.49 20.43 1.29
CA GLU A 23 -8.58 20.16 2.23
C GLU A 23 -9.31 18.84 1.92
N VAL A 24 -8.53 17.74 1.87
CA VAL A 24 -9.06 16.41 1.55
C VAL A 24 -9.69 15.80 2.79
N ASP A 25 -10.95 15.36 2.65
CA ASP A 25 -11.69 14.58 3.64
C ASP A 25 -11.94 13.17 3.12
N VAL A 26 -11.57 12.14 3.89
CA VAL A 26 -11.89 10.75 3.55
C VAL A 26 -11.92 9.87 4.79
N SER A 27 -12.92 9.01 4.86
CA SER A 27 -13.06 7.98 5.89
C SER A 27 -13.06 6.59 5.25
N ILE A 28 -12.20 5.69 5.71
CA ILE A 28 -12.09 4.30 5.23
C ILE A 28 -12.30 3.36 6.41
N LYS A 29 -13.23 2.41 6.26
CA LYS A 29 -13.57 1.43 7.30
C LYS A 29 -12.56 0.27 7.30
N GLU A 30 -12.49 -0.44 8.41
CA GLU A 30 -11.72 -1.67 8.52
C GLU A 30 -12.31 -2.75 7.60
N GLY A 31 -11.46 -3.48 6.87
CA GLY A 31 -11.87 -4.47 5.88
C GLY A 31 -12.40 -3.92 4.55
N GLU A 32 -12.38 -2.60 4.35
CA GLU A 32 -12.81 -2.01 3.07
C GLU A 32 -11.72 -2.16 2.00
N PHE A 33 -12.13 -2.42 0.75
CA PHE A 33 -11.24 -2.36 -0.41
C PHE A 33 -11.57 -1.10 -1.21
N VAL A 34 -10.73 -0.09 -1.12
CA VAL A 34 -10.92 1.22 -1.75
C VAL A 34 -9.93 1.41 -2.88
N SER A 35 -10.44 1.77 -4.06
CA SER A 35 -9.61 2.17 -5.20
C SER A 35 -9.58 3.70 -5.31
N ILE A 36 -8.38 4.27 -5.41
CA ILE A 36 -8.16 5.71 -5.63
C ILE A 36 -7.70 5.92 -7.06
N MET A 37 -8.49 6.66 -7.83
CA MET A 37 -8.23 6.96 -9.24
C MET A 37 -8.00 8.44 -9.48
N GLY A 38 -7.35 8.76 -10.60
CA GLY A 38 -7.15 10.13 -11.10
C GLY A 38 -6.01 10.20 -12.10
N SER A 39 -5.90 11.31 -12.81
CA SER A 39 -4.79 11.57 -13.74
C SER A 39 -3.45 11.67 -12.99
N SER A 40 -2.34 11.62 -13.74
CA SER A 40 -1.03 11.97 -13.17
C SER A 40 -1.08 13.39 -12.58
N GLY A 41 -0.44 13.59 -11.43
CA GLY A 41 -0.44 14.88 -10.73
C GLY A 41 -1.71 15.20 -9.94
N SER A 42 -2.74 14.33 -9.90
CA SER A 42 -3.99 14.60 -9.17
C SER A 42 -3.89 14.51 -7.64
N GLY A 43 -2.73 14.13 -7.07
CA GLY A 43 -2.50 14.04 -5.63
C GLY A 43 -2.61 12.62 -5.04
N LYS A 44 -2.88 11.58 -5.84
CA LYS A 44 -3.05 10.18 -5.37
C LYS A 44 -1.87 9.65 -4.57
N SER A 45 -0.66 9.75 -5.13
CA SER A 45 0.56 9.26 -4.47
C SER A 45 0.87 10.07 -3.21
N THR A 46 0.58 11.39 -3.22
CA THR A 46 0.71 12.22 -2.02
C THR A 46 -0.25 11.79 -0.93
N LEU A 47 -1.53 11.54 -1.28
CA LEU A 47 -2.53 11.04 -0.31
C LEU A 47 -2.11 9.66 0.22
N MET A 48 -1.67 8.76 -0.65
CA MET A 48 -1.18 7.44 -0.26
C MET A 48 0.04 7.53 0.67
N ASN A 49 0.98 8.44 0.40
CA ASN A 49 2.16 8.64 1.25
C ASN A 49 1.77 9.14 2.64
N ILE A 50 0.80 10.05 2.74
CA ILE A 50 0.29 10.51 4.04
C ILE A 50 -0.42 9.38 4.77
N ILE A 51 -1.33 8.65 4.11
CA ILE A 51 -2.01 7.49 4.70
C ILE A 51 -0.99 6.45 5.16
N GLY A 52 0.06 6.24 4.37
CA GLY A 52 1.15 5.31 4.67
C GLY A 52 2.16 5.82 5.69
N CYS A 53 1.97 7.01 6.25
CA CYS A 53 2.92 7.63 7.17
C CYS A 53 4.35 7.76 6.58
N LEU A 54 4.49 7.84 5.26
CA LEU A 54 5.76 8.12 4.57
C LEU A 54 6.03 9.62 4.47
N ASP A 55 4.96 10.42 4.53
CA ASP A 55 4.99 11.88 4.56
C ASP A 55 3.99 12.38 5.61
N VAL A 56 4.13 13.64 6.01
CA VAL A 56 3.23 14.29 6.95
C VAL A 56 2.44 15.41 6.26
N PRO A 57 1.18 15.64 6.64
CA PRO A 57 0.40 16.75 6.09
C PRO A 57 0.98 18.10 6.51
N THR A 58 0.71 19.15 5.75
CA THR A 58 1.01 20.54 6.14
C THR A 58 -0.01 21.02 7.19
N SER A 59 -1.28 20.61 7.05
CA SER A 59 -2.35 20.90 8.00
C SER A 59 -3.47 19.85 7.90
N GLY A 60 -4.40 19.88 8.84
CA GLY A 60 -5.50 18.91 8.95
C GLY A 60 -5.19 17.78 9.93
N ASP A 61 -6.18 16.92 10.16
CA ASP A 61 -6.07 15.83 11.12
C ASP A 61 -6.11 14.46 10.45
N TYR A 62 -5.22 13.56 10.90
CA TYR A 62 -5.21 12.16 10.49
C TYR A 62 -5.39 11.23 11.69
N PHE A 63 -6.46 10.44 11.65
CA PHE A 63 -6.75 9.42 12.64
C PHE A 63 -6.55 8.03 12.04
N PHE A 64 -5.71 7.23 12.65
CA PHE A 64 -5.51 5.82 12.34
C PHE A 64 -6.02 4.97 13.51
N ARG A 65 -7.03 4.11 13.24
CA ARG A 65 -7.69 3.28 14.25
C ARG A 65 -8.11 4.10 15.50
N ASN A 66 -8.79 5.21 15.27
CA ASN A 66 -9.29 6.18 16.28
C ASN A 66 -8.19 6.90 17.10
N LYS A 67 -6.92 6.78 16.72
CA LYS A 67 -5.83 7.56 17.32
C LYS A 67 -5.44 8.68 16.39
N ASN A 68 -5.43 9.92 16.89
CA ASN A 68 -4.89 11.05 16.14
C ASN A 68 -3.37 10.89 16.04
N ILE A 69 -2.85 10.75 14.81
CA ILE A 69 -1.43 10.55 14.54
C ILE A 69 -0.77 11.77 13.89
N SER A 70 -1.52 12.88 13.73
CA SER A 70 -1.02 14.12 13.11
C SER A 70 0.22 14.68 13.79
N ASN A 71 0.35 14.46 15.12
CA ASN A 71 1.46 14.93 15.93
C ASN A 71 2.51 13.83 16.23
N TYR A 72 2.47 12.68 15.54
CA TYR A 72 3.45 11.62 15.75
C TYR A 72 4.81 12.05 15.20
N ASN A 73 5.87 11.78 15.98
CA ASN A 73 7.24 11.95 15.52
C ASN A 73 7.64 10.82 14.55
N SER A 74 8.79 10.98 13.89
CA SER A 74 9.29 10.04 12.87
C SER A 74 9.42 8.60 13.40
N ASN A 75 9.81 8.40 14.67
CA ASN A 75 9.93 7.07 15.26
C ASN A 75 8.57 6.41 15.47
N MET A 76 7.58 7.17 15.96
CA MET A 76 6.21 6.67 16.15
C MET A 76 5.55 6.31 14.80
N LEU A 77 5.76 7.14 13.77
CA LEU A 77 5.29 6.86 12.41
C LEU A 77 5.98 5.62 11.82
N ALA A 78 7.29 5.45 12.06
CA ALA A 78 8.04 4.26 11.61
C ALA A 78 7.55 2.98 12.31
N GLU A 79 7.25 3.05 13.60
CA GLU A 79 6.68 1.92 14.35
C GLU A 79 5.30 1.54 13.82
N LEU A 80 4.42 2.51 13.57
CA LEU A 80 3.09 2.31 13.00
C LEU A 80 3.19 1.67 11.60
N ARG A 81 4.06 2.21 10.72
CA ARG A 81 4.31 1.59 9.41
C ARG A 81 4.74 0.14 9.51
N ASN A 82 5.69 -0.16 10.39
CA ASN A 82 6.21 -1.51 10.52
C ASN A 82 5.17 -2.51 11.03
N LYS A 83 4.29 -2.08 11.95
CA LYS A 83 3.32 -2.96 12.61
C LYS A 83 2.01 -3.12 11.84
N ASP A 84 1.51 -2.04 11.26
CA ASP A 84 0.13 -1.98 10.79
C ASP A 84 -0.02 -1.77 9.27
N ILE A 85 1.06 -1.39 8.54
CA ILE A 85 0.96 -1.02 7.12
C ILE A 85 1.91 -1.86 6.27
N GLY A 86 1.35 -2.49 5.24
CA GLY A 86 2.11 -3.15 4.16
C GLY A 86 2.10 -2.31 2.89
N PHE A 87 3.22 -2.24 2.18
CA PHE A 87 3.35 -1.51 0.91
C PHE A 87 3.63 -2.44 -0.25
N ILE A 88 2.91 -2.21 -1.36
CA ILE A 88 3.10 -2.87 -2.65
C ILE A 88 3.30 -1.77 -3.69
N PHE A 89 4.36 -1.85 -4.48
CA PHE A 89 4.73 -0.82 -5.45
C PHE A 89 4.74 -1.37 -6.88
N GLN A 90 4.54 -0.52 -7.86
CA GLN A 90 4.56 -0.83 -9.29
C GLN A 90 5.90 -1.48 -9.71
N ASN A 91 7.02 -0.96 -9.26
CA ASN A 91 8.37 -1.45 -9.59
C ASN A 91 8.89 -2.50 -8.59
N PHE A 92 7.99 -3.18 -7.86
CA PHE A 92 8.28 -4.22 -6.86
C PHE A 92 9.16 -3.75 -5.69
N ASN A 93 10.10 -2.86 -5.90
CA ASN A 93 11.05 -2.32 -4.92
C ASN A 93 11.75 -3.41 -4.10
N LEU A 94 12.17 -4.48 -4.78
CA LEU A 94 12.96 -5.55 -4.18
C LEU A 94 14.44 -5.14 -4.14
N LEU A 95 15.14 -5.53 -3.09
CA LEU A 95 16.58 -5.35 -2.99
C LEU A 95 17.25 -6.41 -3.88
N PRO A 96 17.99 -6.01 -4.95
CA PRO A 96 18.45 -6.94 -5.99
C PRO A 96 19.55 -7.91 -5.51
N ARG A 97 20.25 -7.55 -4.41
CA ARG A 97 21.29 -8.38 -3.81
C ARG A 97 20.74 -9.49 -2.91
N LEU A 98 19.50 -9.33 -2.42
CA LEU A 98 18.82 -10.27 -1.52
C LEU A 98 17.94 -11.24 -2.31
N ASN A 99 17.82 -12.47 -1.82
CA ASN A 99 16.87 -13.45 -2.35
C ASN A 99 15.42 -13.13 -1.90
N ALA A 100 14.43 -13.92 -2.37
CA ALA A 100 13.02 -13.70 -2.04
C ALA A 100 12.76 -13.78 -0.53
N LEU A 101 13.31 -14.78 0.15
CA LEU A 101 13.14 -14.96 1.60
C LEU A 101 13.72 -13.77 2.38
N GLU A 102 14.91 -13.32 2.01
CA GLU A 102 15.59 -12.19 2.63
C GLU A 102 14.81 -10.89 2.41
N ASN A 103 14.29 -10.63 1.20
CA ASN A 103 13.42 -9.48 0.91
C ASN A 103 12.17 -9.47 1.78
N VAL A 104 11.50 -10.63 1.94
CA VAL A 104 10.29 -10.75 2.77
C VAL A 104 10.62 -10.62 4.26
N THR A 105 11.82 -10.98 4.68
CA THR A 105 12.25 -10.89 6.09
C THR A 105 12.56 -9.45 6.53
N LEU A 106 12.86 -8.53 5.60
CA LEU A 106 13.28 -7.16 5.90
C LEU A 106 12.37 -6.43 6.90
N PRO A 107 11.04 -6.31 6.70
CA PRO A 107 10.19 -5.61 7.66
C PRO A 107 10.16 -6.28 9.03
N LEU A 108 10.40 -7.60 9.10
CA LEU A 108 10.40 -8.33 10.36
C LEU A 108 11.68 -8.11 11.20
N LEU A 109 12.74 -7.53 10.62
CA LEU A 109 13.95 -7.17 11.37
C LEU A 109 13.65 -6.15 12.47
N TYR A 110 12.69 -5.28 12.23
CA TYR A 110 12.28 -4.21 13.15
C TYR A 110 11.17 -4.63 14.13
N SER A 111 10.68 -5.88 14.04
CA SER A 111 9.53 -6.36 14.83
C SER A 111 9.91 -6.92 16.21
N GLY A 112 11.20 -6.92 16.59
CA GLY A 112 11.69 -7.51 17.84
C GLY A 112 11.68 -9.04 17.89
N LYS A 113 11.25 -9.73 16.80
CA LYS A 113 11.21 -11.19 16.71
C LYS A 113 12.60 -11.78 16.50
N ASN A 114 12.82 -12.99 17.04
CA ASN A 114 14.06 -13.71 16.82
C ASN A 114 14.17 -14.27 15.37
N VAL A 115 15.38 -14.71 14.98
CA VAL A 115 15.65 -15.17 13.62
C VAL A 115 14.73 -16.31 13.18
N LYS A 116 14.50 -17.30 14.05
CA LYS A 116 13.67 -18.48 13.74
C LYS A 116 12.20 -18.07 13.46
N GLU A 117 11.66 -17.17 14.25
CA GLU A 117 10.30 -16.64 14.05
C GLU A 117 10.18 -15.84 12.75
N ARG A 118 11.14 -14.94 12.48
CA ARG A 118 11.16 -14.16 11.23
C ARG A 118 11.20 -15.06 10.00
N THR A 119 12.09 -16.05 9.99
CA THR A 119 12.19 -17.01 8.89
C THR A 119 10.89 -17.78 8.70
N LYS A 120 10.28 -18.27 9.78
CA LYS A 120 8.98 -18.98 9.72
C LYS A 120 7.87 -18.12 9.12
N LEU A 121 7.75 -16.86 9.55
CA LEU A 121 6.74 -15.92 9.03
C LEU A 121 6.99 -15.61 7.55
N SER A 122 8.24 -15.35 7.17
CA SER A 122 8.61 -15.07 5.78
C SER A 122 8.33 -16.25 4.86
N MET A 123 8.65 -17.48 5.29
CA MET A 123 8.34 -18.70 4.53
C MET A 123 6.83 -18.87 4.36
N LYS A 124 6.04 -18.67 5.42
CA LYS A 124 4.57 -18.72 5.35
C LYS A 124 4.02 -17.69 4.37
N SER A 125 4.55 -16.46 4.38
CA SER A 125 4.11 -15.41 3.45
C SER A 125 4.45 -15.75 2.00
N LEU A 126 5.64 -16.29 1.72
CA LEU A 126 6.00 -16.76 0.39
C LEU A 126 5.13 -17.92 -0.09
N GLU A 127 4.84 -18.87 0.80
CA GLU A 127 3.94 -20.00 0.50
C GLU A 127 2.53 -19.52 0.18
N SER A 128 1.99 -18.52 0.90
CA SER A 128 0.64 -17.97 0.66
C SER A 128 0.47 -17.28 -0.69
N VAL A 129 1.56 -16.85 -1.33
CA VAL A 129 1.55 -16.27 -2.69
C VAL A 129 2.07 -17.24 -3.75
N GLY A 130 2.24 -18.54 -3.42
CA GLY A 130 2.64 -19.59 -4.35
C GLY A 130 4.14 -19.59 -4.71
N LEU A 131 5.01 -19.09 -3.82
CA LEU A 131 6.46 -19.01 -4.07
C LEU A 131 7.31 -19.86 -3.11
N LYS A 132 6.75 -20.96 -2.60
CA LYS A 132 7.44 -21.88 -1.68
C LYS A 132 8.77 -22.36 -2.25
N ASP A 133 8.82 -22.72 -3.55
CA ASP A 133 9.99 -23.28 -4.23
C ASP A 133 10.91 -22.20 -4.82
N ARG A 134 10.64 -20.92 -4.57
CA ARG A 134 11.41 -19.78 -5.10
C ARG A 134 12.09 -18.94 -4.02
N THR A 135 12.13 -19.40 -2.80
CA THR A 135 12.60 -18.64 -1.63
C THR A 135 14.05 -18.16 -1.74
N LEU A 136 14.93 -18.92 -2.41
CA LEU A 136 16.35 -18.60 -2.58
C LEU A 136 16.66 -17.85 -3.89
N HIS A 137 15.67 -17.63 -4.75
CA HIS A 137 15.88 -16.93 -6.02
C HIS A 137 16.05 -15.42 -5.76
N LYS A 138 16.99 -14.80 -6.47
CA LYS A 138 17.16 -13.35 -6.49
C LYS A 138 16.15 -12.71 -7.48
N PRO A 139 15.86 -11.39 -7.35
CA PRO A 139 14.91 -10.71 -8.23
C PRO A 139 15.18 -10.92 -9.73
N ASN A 140 16.43 -10.89 -10.16
CA ASN A 140 16.82 -11.13 -11.56
C ASN A 140 16.60 -12.57 -12.07
N GLN A 141 16.24 -13.50 -11.20
CA GLN A 141 15.93 -14.90 -11.51
C GLN A 141 14.41 -15.15 -11.48
N LEU A 142 13.61 -14.13 -11.26
CA LEU A 142 12.15 -14.17 -11.12
C LEU A 142 11.47 -13.38 -12.23
N SER A 143 10.35 -13.90 -12.74
CA SER A 143 9.49 -13.13 -13.65
C SER A 143 8.90 -11.90 -12.95
N GLY A 144 8.38 -10.92 -13.71
CA GLY A 144 7.73 -9.74 -13.13
C GLY A 144 6.60 -10.09 -12.15
N GLY A 145 5.73 -11.04 -12.52
CA GLY A 145 4.66 -11.52 -11.65
C GLY A 145 5.17 -12.22 -10.39
N GLN A 146 6.28 -12.98 -10.48
CA GLN A 146 6.91 -13.58 -9.31
C GLN A 146 7.55 -12.52 -8.41
N GLN A 147 8.18 -11.48 -8.98
CA GLN A 147 8.71 -10.36 -8.20
C GLN A 147 7.59 -9.61 -7.47
N GLN A 148 6.45 -9.39 -8.14
CA GLN A 148 5.29 -8.76 -7.49
C GLN A 148 4.72 -9.63 -6.37
N ARG A 149 4.66 -10.94 -6.54
CA ARG A 149 4.25 -11.86 -5.47
C ARG A 149 5.24 -11.82 -4.28
N VAL A 150 6.56 -11.68 -4.51
CA VAL A 150 7.53 -11.44 -3.42
C VAL A 150 7.26 -10.10 -2.72
N SER A 151 6.95 -9.03 -3.47
CA SER A 151 6.56 -7.73 -2.91
C SER A 151 5.31 -7.84 -2.03
N ILE A 152 4.30 -8.57 -2.48
CA ILE A 152 3.08 -8.85 -1.69
C ILE A 152 3.43 -9.67 -0.44
N ALA A 153 4.22 -10.75 -0.57
CA ALA A 153 4.63 -11.56 0.57
C ALA A 153 5.38 -10.72 1.63
N ARG A 154 6.23 -9.79 1.18
CA ARG A 154 6.91 -8.83 2.06
C ARG A 154 5.91 -7.90 2.77
N ALA A 155 4.92 -7.40 2.05
CA ALA A 155 3.90 -6.51 2.61
C ALA A 155 3.08 -7.20 3.71
N ILE A 156 2.75 -8.50 3.56
CA ILE A 156 1.90 -9.24 4.51
C ILE A 156 2.68 -9.94 5.63
N ALA A 157 4.02 -10.00 5.57
CA ALA A 157 4.84 -10.76 6.53
C ALA A 157 4.67 -10.31 7.98
N GLY A 158 4.43 -9.01 8.19
CA GLY A 158 4.15 -8.40 9.50
C GLY A 158 2.72 -8.59 10.01
N ASN A 159 1.83 -9.20 9.23
CA ASN A 159 0.38 -9.28 9.48
C ASN A 159 -0.26 -7.87 9.61
N PRO A 160 -0.12 -7.01 8.59
CA PRO A 160 -0.60 -5.63 8.63
C PRO A 160 -2.14 -5.58 8.69
N LYS A 161 -2.67 -4.43 9.13
CA LYS A 161 -4.10 -4.11 9.09
C LYS A 161 -4.51 -3.36 7.83
N LEU A 162 -3.55 -2.73 7.18
CA LEU A 162 -3.71 -1.95 5.97
C LEU A 162 -2.66 -2.34 4.93
N ILE A 163 -3.08 -2.55 3.70
CA ILE A 163 -2.20 -2.66 2.54
C ILE A 163 -2.42 -1.43 1.65
N LEU A 164 -1.34 -0.77 1.30
CA LEU A 164 -1.27 0.30 0.32
C LEU A 164 -0.61 -0.22 -0.95
N ALA A 165 -1.34 -0.28 -2.04
CA ALA A 165 -0.89 -0.79 -3.32
C ALA A 165 -0.86 0.34 -4.37
N ASP A 166 0.34 0.75 -4.78
CA ASP A 166 0.55 1.78 -5.80
C ASP A 166 0.80 1.13 -7.15
N GLU A 167 -0.20 1.19 -8.01
CA GLU A 167 -0.18 0.61 -9.37
C GLU A 167 0.38 -0.83 -9.41
N PRO A 168 -0.14 -1.77 -8.60
CA PRO A 168 0.49 -3.09 -8.38
C PRO A 168 0.52 -3.97 -9.63
N THR A 169 -0.18 -3.58 -10.69
CA THR A 169 -0.29 -4.30 -11.97
C THR A 169 0.40 -3.59 -13.12
N GLY A 170 0.82 -2.33 -12.95
CA GLY A 170 1.26 -1.45 -14.03
C GLY A 170 2.56 -1.87 -14.77
N ALA A 171 3.28 -2.89 -14.27
CA ALA A 171 4.47 -3.47 -14.92
C ALA A 171 4.24 -4.92 -15.39
N LEU A 172 2.98 -5.39 -15.44
CA LEU A 172 2.62 -6.78 -15.67
C LEU A 172 1.73 -6.93 -16.91
N ASP A 173 1.73 -8.13 -17.50
CA ASP A 173 0.75 -8.51 -18.52
C ASP A 173 -0.64 -8.72 -17.90
N SER A 174 -1.68 -8.72 -18.75
CA SER A 174 -3.08 -8.78 -18.32
C SER A 174 -3.41 -10.04 -17.50
N ASN A 175 -2.88 -11.21 -17.88
CA ASN A 175 -3.16 -12.45 -17.13
C ASN A 175 -2.53 -12.43 -15.75
N THR A 176 -1.27 -12.03 -15.70
CA THR A 176 -0.54 -11.86 -14.42
C THR A 176 -1.21 -10.80 -13.54
N SER A 177 -1.71 -9.71 -14.12
CA SER A 177 -2.46 -8.66 -13.40
C SER A 177 -3.70 -9.23 -12.72
N LEU A 178 -4.49 -10.07 -13.39
CA LEU A 178 -5.66 -10.74 -12.81
C LEU A 178 -5.27 -11.65 -11.64
N GLU A 179 -4.16 -12.37 -11.74
CA GLU A 179 -3.65 -13.21 -10.64
C GLU A 179 -3.25 -12.38 -9.43
N ILE A 180 -2.59 -11.24 -9.62
CA ILE A 180 -2.22 -10.32 -8.53
C ILE A 180 -3.49 -9.74 -7.88
N MET A 181 -4.46 -9.30 -8.67
CA MET A 181 -5.72 -8.78 -8.13
C MET A 181 -6.50 -9.83 -7.35
N LYS A 182 -6.48 -11.11 -7.79
CA LYS A 182 -7.05 -12.22 -7.04
C LYS A 182 -6.40 -12.36 -5.65
N ILE A 183 -5.07 -12.32 -5.58
CA ILE A 183 -4.35 -12.37 -4.28
C ILE A 183 -4.80 -11.22 -3.37
N LEU A 184 -4.91 -9.98 -3.91
CA LEU A 184 -5.36 -8.84 -3.12
C LEU A 184 -6.81 -9.01 -2.64
N ASN A 185 -7.71 -9.51 -3.49
CA ASN A 185 -9.09 -9.81 -3.10
C ASN A 185 -9.16 -10.88 -1.99
N ASP A 186 -8.36 -11.94 -2.09
CA ASP A 186 -8.27 -12.98 -1.07
C ASP A 186 -7.77 -12.40 0.27
N LEU A 187 -6.78 -11.51 0.24
CA LEU A 187 -6.29 -10.81 1.43
C LEU A 187 -7.37 -9.91 2.05
N ASN A 188 -8.12 -9.18 1.24
CA ASN A 188 -9.23 -8.36 1.70
C ASN A 188 -10.37 -9.20 2.30
N SER A 189 -10.73 -10.31 1.67
CA SER A 189 -11.73 -11.26 2.19
C SER A 189 -11.33 -11.87 3.54
N ASN A 190 -10.02 -11.90 3.84
CA ASN A 190 -9.49 -12.28 5.15
C ASN A 190 -9.42 -11.10 6.15
N GLY A 191 -10.06 -9.96 5.84
CA GLY A 191 -10.25 -8.82 6.74
C GLY A 191 -9.16 -7.74 6.67
N ILE A 192 -8.19 -7.83 5.75
CA ILE A 192 -7.18 -6.79 5.57
C ILE A 192 -7.83 -5.63 4.79
N THR A 193 -7.66 -4.40 5.29
CA THR A 193 -8.06 -3.19 4.56
C THR A 193 -7.10 -2.95 3.41
N ILE A 194 -7.62 -2.65 2.20
CA ILE A 194 -6.78 -2.39 1.04
C ILE A 194 -7.11 -1.02 0.44
N ILE A 195 -6.07 -0.24 0.18
CA ILE A 195 -6.15 0.98 -0.62
C ILE A 195 -5.29 0.75 -1.86
N LEU A 196 -5.94 0.76 -3.00
CA LEU A 196 -5.34 0.58 -4.31
C LEU A 196 -5.30 1.92 -5.03
N VAL A 197 -4.12 2.37 -5.42
CA VAL A 197 -3.96 3.51 -6.34
C VAL A 197 -3.76 2.97 -7.74
N THR A 198 -4.58 3.40 -8.68
CA THR A 198 -4.45 3.01 -10.09
C THR A 198 -5.06 4.05 -11.02
N HIS A 199 -4.59 4.11 -12.27
CA HIS A 199 -5.23 4.85 -13.36
C HIS A 199 -6.03 3.93 -14.29
N GLU A 200 -5.94 2.61 -14.13
CA GLU A 200 -6.65 1.60 -14.93
C GLU A 200 -8.06 1.38 -14.36
N LYS A 201 -9.08 1.60 -15.23
CA LYS A 201 -10.49 1.50 -14.82
C LYS A 201 -10.89 0.09 -14.40
N ASP A 202 -10.42 -0.92 -15.15
CA ASP A 202 -10.76 -2.33 -14.88
C ASP A 202 -10.17 -2.82 -13.56
N ILE A 203 -8.94 -2.40 -13.26
CA ILE A 203 -8.28 -2.69 -12.00
C ILE A 203 -8.98 -1.98 -10.83
N ALA A 204 -9.41 -0.73 -11.02
CA ALA A 204 -10.14 0.00 -9.98
C ALA A 204 -11.49 -0.63 -9.64
N GLN A 205 -12.13 -1.32 -10.58
CA GLN A 205 -13.41 -2.02 -10.33
C GLN A 205 -13.27 -3.23 -9.39
N CYS A 206 -12.06 -3.70 -9.11
CA CYS A 206 -11.84 -4.72 -8.09
C CYS A 206 -12.12 -4.23 -6.66
N GLY A 207 -12.04 -2.91 -6.42
CA GLY A 207 -12.40 -2.32 -5.13
C GLY A 207 -13.91 -2.22 -4.94
N SER A 208 -14.38 -2.36 -3.70
CA SER A 208 -15.80 -2.16 -3.33
C SER A 208 -16.23 -0.69 -3.31
N ARG A 209 -15.28 0.25 -3.44
CA ARG A 209 -15.49 1.70 -3.46
C ARG A 209 -14.42 2.36 -4.31
N ILE A 210 -14.82 3.34 -5.10
CA ILE A 210 -13.94 4.11 -5.97
C ILE A 210 -13.97 5.57 -5.58
N ILE A 211 -12.79 6.13 -5.28
CA ILE A 211 -12.56 7.54 -4.99
C ILE A 211 -11.81 8.13 -6.18
N LYS A 212 -12.34 9.20 -6.79
CA LYS A 212 -11.65 9.92 -7.87
C LYS A 212 -11.06 11.22 -7.36
N MET A 213 -9.78 11.42 -7.69
CA MET A 213 -9.05 12.64 -7.36
C MET A 213 -8.74 13.46 -8.61
N LYS A 214 -8.81 14.79 -8.45
CA LYS A 214 -8.39 15.77 -9.44
C LYS A 214 -7.85 17.01 -8.72
N ASP A 215 -6.70 17.51 -9.17
CA ASP A 215 -6.10 18.76 -8.70
C ASP A 215 -6.04 18.86 -7.15
N GLY A 216 -5.59 17.77 -6.51
CA GLY A 216 -5.44 17.69 -5.06
C GLY A 216 -6.75 17.54 -4.27
N LYS A 217 -7.89 17.31 -4.91
CA LYS A 217 -9.20 17.17 -4.28
C LYS A 217 -9.87 15.85 -4.63
N ILE A 218 -10.75 15.37 -3.75
CA ILE A 218 -11.69 14.30 -4.06
C ILE A 218 -12.87 14.91 -4.80
N ILE A 219 -13.14 14.44 -6.02
CA ILE A 219 -14.23 14.92 -6.87
C ILE A 219 -15.40 13.93 -6.96
N GLU A 220 -15.15 12.67 -6.62
CA GLU A 220 -16.15 11.62 -6.64
C GLU A 220 -15.78 10.55 -5.61
N ASP A 221 -16.75 10.04 -4.87
CA ASP A 221 -16.62 8.96 -3.90
C ASP A 221 -17.87 8.09 -3.97
N LYS A 222 -17.72 6.90 -4.57
CA LYS A 222 -18.87 6.01 -4.86
C LYS A 222 -18.57 4.58 -4.43
N LYS A 223 -19.59 3.94 -3.86
CA LYS A 223 -19.56 2.48 -3.72
C LYS A 223 -19.62 1.85 -5.11
N ASN A 224 -18.75 0.90 -5.32
CA ASN A 224 -18.79 0.05 -6.51
C ASN A 224 -19.81 -1.05 -6.24
N VAL A 225 -20.96 -0.93 -6.87
CA VAL A 225 -22.00 -1.98 -6.83
C VAL A 225 -21.57 -3.01 -7.88
N SER A 226 -20.78 -3.99 -7.45
CA SER A 226 -20.56 -5.18 -8.28
C SER A 226 -21.89 -5.89 -8.43
N ASN A 227 -22.37 -6.01 -9.65
CA ASN A 227 -23.49 -6.87 -10.00
C ASN A 227 -23.14 -8.33 -9.72
#